data_43e5c378267db8141f51c9e5c22dc3d5
#
_entry.id   43e5c378267db8141f51c9e5c22dc3d5
#
_cell.length_a   1.000
_cell.length_b   1.000
_cell.length_c   1.000
_cell.angle_alpha   90.00
_cell.angle_beta   90.00
_cell.angle_gamma   90.00
#
_symmetry.space_group_name_H-M   'P 1'
#
loop_
_entity.id
_entity.type
_entity.pdbx_description
1 polymer ?
#
loop_
_entity_poly.entity_id
_entity_poly.type
_entity_poly.pdbx_seq_one_letter_code
_entity_poly.pdbx_strand_id
1 'polypeptide(L)'
;GVQTCALPISSRYGRGMVLQPVIDTPVHDTKEHENVTDLSSVAVWNQADEELTVFAVNRNIDEDMELVTDLRSMEGYQLIEHIVLENNDMKACNSASGEAVIPITVSRSKVDGGIMTSVLNKASWNVIRLKKQK
;
A
#
# COMPACT_ATOMS: atom_id res chain seq x y z
N GLY A 1 -2.31 12.94 -11.60
CA GLY A 1 -1.69 11.65 -11.75
C GLY A 1 -2.17 10.63 -10.73
N VAL A 2 -1.24 10.02 -10.06
CA VAL A 2 -1.51 8.96 -9.06
C VAL A 2 -2.47 9.42 -7.97
N GLN A 3 -2.34 10.63 -7.48
CA GLN A 3 -3.22 11.18 -6.44
C GLN A 3 -4.69 11.20 -6.85
N THR A 4 -5.01 11.56 -8.07
CA THR A 4 -6.38 11.57 -8.58
C THR A 4 -6.96 10.16 -8.68
N CYS A 5 -6.16 9.17 -9.09
CA CYS A 5 -6.57 7.76 -9.14
C CYS A 5 -6.70 7.13 -7.75
N ALA A 6 -5.90 7.58 -6.78
CA ALA A 6 -5.92 7.07 -5.42
C ALA A 6 -7.12 7.55 -4.61
N LEU A 7 -7.65 8.75 -4.86
CA LEU A 7 -8.73 9.36 -4.07
C LEU A 7 -9.99 8.49 -3.93
N PRO A 8 -10.55 7.86 -4.98
CA PRO A 8 -11.74 7.02 -4.82
C PRO A 8 -11.48 5.80 -3.94
N ILE A 9 -10.28 5.22 -4.00
CA ILE A 9 -9.89 4.07 -3.18
C ILE A 9 -9.65 4.50 -1.74
N SER A 10 -8.94 5.60 -1.52
CA SER A 10 -8.67 6.16 -0.19
C SER A 10 -9.97 6.51 0.54
N SER A 11 -10.91 7.16 -0.13
CA SER A 11 -12.20 7.53 0.46
C SER A 11 -13.08 6.34 0.76
N ARG A 12 -12.95 5.25 0.01
CA ARG A 12 -13.70 4.01 0.22
C ARG A 12 -13.13 3.17 1.35
N TYR A 13 -11.81 2.97 1.38
CA TYR A 13 -11.14 2.02 2.28
C TYR A 13 -10.39 2.68 3.43
N GLY A 14 -10.20 3.98 3.40
CA GLY A 14 -9.52 4.76 4.44
C GLY A 14 -10.43 5.23 5.57
N ARG A 15 -11.57 4.58 5.79
CA ARG A 15 -12.53 4.93 6.86
C ARG A 15 -12.36 4.00 8.03
N GLY A 16 -12.08 4.56 9.20
CA GLY A 16 -11.91 3.81 10.44
C GLY A 16 -10.87 4.45 11.35
N MET A 17 -10.35 3.64 12.25
CA MET A 17 -9.28 4.04 13.16
C MET A 17 -7.93 3.93 12.45
N VAL A 18 -7.19 5.03 12.44
CA VAL A 18 -5.83 5.03 11.89
C VAL A 18 -4.89 4.38 12.90
N LEU A 19 -4.18 3.36 12.44
CA LEU A 19 -3.13 2.69 13.19
C LEU A 19 -1.79 3.15 12.66
N GLN A 20 -0.90 3.59 13.54
CA GLN A 20 0.47 3.93 13.17
C GLN A 20 1.37 2.71 13.36
N PRO A 21 1.81 2.07 12.26
CA PRO A 21 2.77 0.97 12.38
C PRO A 21 4.15 1.50 12.78
N VAL A 22 4.90 0.66 13.48
CA VAL A 22 6.35 0.87 13.62
C VAL A 22 7.00 0.34 12.35
N ILE A 23 7.71 1.22 11.63
CA ILE A 23 8.28 0.92 10.32
C ILE A 23 9.80 0.92 10.41
N ASP A 24 10.40 -0.18 9.95
CA ASP A 24 11.83 -0.31 9.69
C ASP A 24 12.02 -0.42 8.17
N THR A 25 12.72 0.53 7.58
CA THR A 25 12.86 0.66 6.13
C THR A 25 14.18 1.32 5.74
N PRO A 26 14.76 0.98 4.58
CA PRO A 26 15.87 1.73 4.00
C PRO A 26 15.53 3.20 3.79
N VAL A 27 16.56 4.01 3.72
CA VAL A 27 16.46 5.44 3.45
C VAL A 27 17.35 5.82 2.27
N HIS A 28 17.00 6.92 1.61
CA HIS A 28 17.79 7.50 0.53
C HIS A 28 17.79 9.02 0.63
N ASP A 29 18.73 9.66 -0.06
CA ASP A 29 18.79 11.11 -0.16
C ASP A 29 18.12 11.60 -1.43
N THR A 30 17.46 12.75 -1.33
CA THR A 30 16.91 13.48 -2.46
C THR A 30 17.66 14.81 -2.63
N LYS A 31 17.31 15.57 -3.67
CA LYS A 31 17.92 16.88 -3.90
C LYS A 31 17.65 17.88 -2.77
N GLU A 32 16.58 17.70 -2.03
CA GLU A 32 16.08 18.67 -1.03
C GLU A 32 16.11 18.11 0.40
N HIS A 33 16.14 16.77 0.55
CA HIS A 33 16.04 16.12 1.85
C HIS A 33 17.02 14.94 1.97
N GLU A 34 17.59 14.78 3.14
CA GLU A 34 18.41 13.63 3.52
C GLU A 34 17.59 12.59 4.30
N ASN A 35 17.99 11.33 4.22
CA ASN A 35 17.37 10.21 4.96
C ASN A 35 15.85 10.06 4.73
N VAL A 36 15.40 10.21 3.49
CA VAL A 36 13.99 9.96 3.14
C VAL A 36 13.74 8.46 3.16
N THR A 37 12.72 8.04 3.89
CA THR A 37 12.35 6.61 3.96
C THR A 37 11.82 6.10 2.62
N ASP A 38 12.28 4.92 2.21
CA ASP A 38 11.81 4.27 0.98
C ASP A 38 10.36 3.81 1.09
N LEU A 39 9.94 3.40 2.28
CA LEU A 39 8.57 2.99 2.58
C LEU A 39 7.83 4.07 3.36
N SER A 40 6.64 4.41 2.90
CA SER A 40 5.64 5.12 3.69
C SER A 40 4.40 4.24 3.81
N SER A 41 3.94 4.00 5.03
CA SER A 41 2.78 3.12 5.25
C SER A 41 1.90 3.62 6.39
N VAL A 42 0.61 3.38 6.25
CA VAL A 42 -0.40 3.60 7.27
C VAL A 42 -1.43 2.49 7.19
N ALA A 43 -1.98 2.09 8.33
CA ALA A 43 -3.06 1.12 8.37
C ALA A 43 -4.34 1.78 8.91
N VAL A 44 -5.48 1.36 8.40
CA VAL A 44 -6.79 1.81 8.83
C VAL A 44 -7.63 0.59 9.22
N TRP A 45 -8.12 0.58 10.43
CA TRP A 45 -8.98 -0.46 10.96
C TRP A 45 -10.43 0.00 11.02
N ASN A 46 -11.27 -0.62 10.22
CA ASN A 46 -12.71 -0.45 10.29
C ASN A 46 -13.30 -1.57 11.15
N GLN A 47 -13.56 -1.24 12.41
CA GLN A 47 -14.06 -2.20 13.39
C GLN A 47 -15.46 -2.70 13.05
N ALA A 48 -16.31 -1.84 12.49
CA ALA A 48 -17.70 -2.18 12.18
C ALA A 48 -17.78 -3.25 11.06
N ASP A 49 -16.94 -3.14 10.06
CA ASP A 49 -16.90 -4.08 8.94
C ASP A 49 -15.85 -5.20 9.15
N GLU A 50 -15.12 -5.16 10.24
CA GLU A 50 -14.00 -6.07 10.54
C GLU A 50 -12.97 -6.13 9.41
N GLU A 51 -12.64 -4.96 8.86
CA GLU A 51 -11.67 -4.80 7.78
C GLU A 51 -10.42 -4.03 8.24
N LEU A 52 -9.28 -4.46 7.74
CA LEU A 52 -7.99 -3.77 7.89
C LEU A 52 -7.47 -3.43 6.51
N THR A 53 -7.15 -2.17 6.30
CA THR A 53 -6.55 -1.69 5.05
C THR A 53 -5.16 -1.14 5.33
N VAL A 54 -4.17 -1.66 4.65
CA VAL A 54 -2.79 -1.16 4.69
C VAL A 54 -2.52 -0.39 3.41
N PHE A 55 -2.23 0.90 3.55
CA PHE A 55 -1.74 1.74 2.47
C PHE A 55 -0.21 1.78 2.55
N ALA A 56 0.46 1.49 1.46
CA ALA A 56 1.92 1.45 1.41
C ALA A 56 2.45 2.03 0.11
N VAL A 57 3.44 2.90 0.22
CA VAL A 57 4.12 3.52 -0.92
C VAL A 57 5.57 3.09 -0.91
N ASN A 58 6.01 2.43 -1.99
CA ASN A 58 7.41 2.24 -2.26
C ASN A 58 7.92 3.46 -3.06
N ARG A 59 8.75 4.27 -2.41
CA ARG A 59 9.31 5.49 -3.01
C ARG A 59 10.60 5.25 -3.76
N ASN A 60 11.19 4.07 -3.62
CA ASN A 60 12.38 3.71 -4.39
C ASN A 60 11.98 3.58 -5.87
N ILE A 61 12.69 4.31 -6.73
CA ILE A 61 12.41 4.33 -8.17
C ILE A 61 13.19 3.26 -8.94
N ASP A 62 14.12 2.59 -8.29
CA ASP A 62 15.02 1.64 -8.91
C ASP A 62 14.74 0.19 -8.47
N GLU A 63 14.27 -0.02 -7.24
CA GLU A 63 14.16 -1.34 -6.63
C GLU A 63 12.77 -1.64 -6.10
N ASP A 64 12.33 -2.88 -6.32
CA ASP A 64 11.18 -3.47 -5.64
C ASP A 64 11.51 -3.72 -4.17
N MET A 65 10.46 -3.79 -3.34
CA MET A 65 10.57 -3.97 -1.91
C MET A 65 9.69 -5.12 -1.44
N GLU A 66 10.19 -5.94 -0.53
CA GLU A 66 9.36 -6.87 0.21
C GLU A 66 8.93 -6.22 1.54
N LEU A 67 7.61 -6.06 1.69
CA LEU A 67 7.01 -5.57 2.94
C LEU A 67 6.57 -6.77 3.78
N VAL A 68 7.14 -6.88 4.98
CA VAL A 68 6.73 -7.86 5.98
C VAL A 68 5.92 -7.16 7.06
N THR A 69 4.67 -7.58 7.25
CA THR A 69 3.76 -6.97 8.22
C THR A 69 3.37 -7.99 9.29
N ASP A 70 3.62 -7.66 10.55
CA ASP A 70 3.21 -8.48 11.68
C ASP A 70 1.74 -8.23 12.02
N LEU A 71 0.90 -9.23 11.79
CA LEU A 71 -0.54 -9.20 12.04
C LEU A 71 -0.95 -10.03 13.27
N ARG A 72 -0.02 -10.48 14.09
CA ARG A 72 -0.33 -11.35 15.23
C ARG A 72 -1.24 -10.70 16.27
N SER A 73 -1.25 -9.37 16.35
CA SER A 73 -2.23 -8.61 17.14
C SER A 73 -3.62 -8.49 16.48
N MET A 74 -3.73 -8.86 15.21
CA MET A 74 -4.96 -8.82 14.40
C MET A 74 -5.35 -10.24 14.00
N GLU A 75 -5.58 -11.09 15.00
CA GLU A 75 -5.86 -12.50 14.81
C GLU A 75 -7.13 -12.74 13.97
N GLY A 76 -7.05 -13.68 13.04
CA GLY A 76 -8.16 -14.08 12.18
C GLY A 76 -8.34 -13.24 10.92
N TYR A 77 -7.52 -12.21 10.71
CA TYR A 77 -7.58 -11.42 9.48
C TYR A 77 -6.91 -12.16 8.32
N GLN A 78 -7.61 -12.24 7.19
CA GLN A 78 -7.15 -12.87 5.95
C GLN A 78 -7.11 -11.86 4.81
N LEU A 79 -6.21 -12.08 3.88
CA LEU A 79 -6.07 -11.24 2.69
C LEU A 79 -7.33 -11.32 1.82
N ILE A 80 -7.87 -10.16 1.42
CA ILE A 80 -8.95 -10.05 0.44
C ILE A 80 -8.39 -9.69 -0.92
N GLU A 81 -7.59 -8.62 -1.00
CA GLU A 81 -7.03 -8.12 -2.26
C GLU A 81 -5.81 -7.24 -2.03
N HIS A 82 -5.00 -7.12 -3.08
CA HIS A 82 -3.90 -6.17 -3.17
C HIS A 82 -4.09 -5.35 -4.45
N ILE A 83 -4.32 -4.04 -4.28
CA ILE A 83 -4.53 -3.09 -5.38
C ILE A 83 -3.28 -2.24 -5.54
N VAL A 84 -2.88 -1.99 -6.76
CA VAL A 84 -1.65 -1.24 -7.09
C VAL A 84 -1.94 -0.14 -8.08
N LEU A 85 -1.32 1.02 -7.86
CA LEU A 85 -1.13 2.08 -8.84
C LEU A 85 0.36 2.18 -9.15
N GLU A 86 0.74 1.87 -10.36
CA GLU A 86 2.13 1.90 -10.84
C GLU A 86 2.19 2.16 -12.34
N ASN A 87 3.29 2.73 -12.81
CA ASN A 87 3.63 2.84 -14.21
C ASN A 87 5.15 2.89 -14.37
N ASN A 88 5.68 2.23 -15.38
CA ASN A 88 7.12 2.26 -15.68
C ASN A 88 7.59 3.65 -16.13
N ASP A 89 6.72 4.45 -16.71
CA ASP A 89 6.98 5.86 -17.00
C ASP A 89 6.65 6.72 -15.78
N MET A 90 7.67 7.23 -15.12
CA MET A 90 7.53 8.09 -13.92
C MET A 90 6.82 9.40 -14.18
N LYS A 91 6.69 9.80 -15.45
CA LYS A 91 5.97 11.00 -15.86
C LYS A 91 4.54 10.71 -16.35
N ALA A 92 4.13 9.43 -16.33
CA ALA A 92 2.79 9.06 -16.72
C ALA A 92 1.75 9.74 -15.82
N CYS A 93 0.76 10.34 -16.44
CA CYS A 93 -0.37 10.95 -15.74
C CYS A 93 -1.65 10.70 -16.51
N ASN A 94 -2.76 10.69 -15.78
CA ASN A 94 -4.07 10.58 -16.38
C ASN A 94 -4.54 11.93 -16.92
N SER A 95 -5.24 11.91 -18.05
CA SER A 95 -5.77 13.09 -18.71
C SER A 95 -7.16 12.81 -19.27
N ALA A 96 -7.80 13.87 -19.78
CA ALA A 96 -9.08 13.73 -20.46
C ALA A 96 -9.02 12.86 -21.72
N SER A 97 -7.83 12.69 -22.30
CA SER A 97 -7.60 11.88 -23.51
C SER A 97 -7.22 10.43 -23.24
N GLY A 98 -6.99 10.05 -21.98
CA GLY A 98 -6.65 8.68 -21.62
C GLY A 98 -6.16 8.52 -20.20
N GLU A 99 -6.25 7.29 -19.69
CA GLU A 99 -5.79 6.88 -18.38
C GLU A 99 -4.52 6.04 -18.51
N ALA A 100 -3.38 6.62 -18.10
CA ALA A 100 -2.08 5.94 -18.12
C ALA A 100 -1.81 5.18 -16.81
N VAL A 101 -2.40 5.61 -15.71
CA VAL A 101 -2.25 5.00 -14.39
C VAL A 101 -3.64 4.66 -13.85
N ILE A 102 -3.96 3.38 -13.77
CA ILE A 102 -5.23 2.86 -13.26
C ILE A 102 -4.98 1.86 -12.13
N PRO A 103 -5.90 1.74 -11.15
CA PRO A 103 -5.81 0.70 -10.13
C PRO A 103 -5.95 -0.68 -10.75
N ILE A 104 -5.04 -1.58 -10.42
CA ILE A 104 -5.09 -2.99 -10.81
C ILE A 104 -4.99 -3.88 -9.57
N THR A 105 -5.71 -5.00 -9.59
CA THR A 105 -5.59 -6.03 -8.56
C THR A 105 -4.48 -7.00 -8.93
N VAL A 106 -3.59 -7.28 -7.97
CA VAL A 106 -2.44 -8.15 -8.15
C VAL A 106 -2.39 -9.24 -7.09
N SER A 107 -1.65 -10.31 -7.36
CA SER A 107 -1.42 -11.43 -6.42
C SER A 107 0.01 -11.36 -5.87
N ARG A 108 0.34 -10.28 -5.18
CA ARG A 108 1.70 -10.01 -4.65
C ARG A 108 1.76 -10.02 -3.13
N SER A 109 0.68 -10.41 -2.46
CA SER A 109 0.61 -10.51 -1.01
C SER A 109 0.14 -11.88 -0.58
N LYS A 110 0.62 -12.33 0.58
CA LYS A 110 0.18 -13.57 1.24
C LYS A 110 0.20 -13.38 2.75
N VAL A 111 -0.67 -14.10 3.43
CA VAL A 111 -0.69 -14.17 4.91
C VAL A 111 -0.43 -15.61 5.33
N ASP A 112 0.54 -15.81 6.21
CA ASP A 112 0.88 -17.10 6.78
C ASP A 112 1.32 -16.92 8.24
N GLY A 113 0.70 -17.67 9.15
CA GLY A 113 1.05 -17.63 10.58
C GLY A 113 0.95 -16.24 11.23
N GLY A 114 0.05 -15.39 10.77
CA GLY A 114 -0.09 -14.01 11.26
C GLY A 114 0.94 -13.03 10.71
N ILE A 115 1.73 -13.44 9.74
CA ILE A 115 2.68 -12.60 9.03
C ILE A 115 2.20 -12.41 7.59
N MET A 116 2.03 -11.15 7.18
CA MET A 116 1.76 -10.80 5.80
C MET A 116 3.06 -10.41 5.10
N THR A 117 3.29 -11.01 3.94
CA THR A 117 4.41 -10.66 3.06
C THR A 117 3.84 -10.11 1.76
N SER A 118 4.31 -8.94 1.36
CA SER A 118 3.84 -8.25 0.15
C SER A 118 5.02 -7.75 -0.67
N VAL A 119 4.96 -7.94 -1.98
CA VAL A 119 5.94 -7.34 -2.90
C VAL A 119 5.38 -6.03 -3.41
N LEU A 120 6.10 -4.95 -3.12
CA LEU A 120 5.80 -3.60 -3.57
C LEU A 120 6.78 -3.25 -4.69
N ASN A 121 6.30 -3.16 -5.90
CA ASN A 121 7.15 -2.75 -7.00
C ASN A 121 7.71 -1.35 -6.77
N LYS A 122 8.83 -1.05 -7.40
CA LYS A 122 9.40 0.29 -7.40
C LYS A 122 8.39 1.34 -7.81
N ALA A 123 8.43 2.51 -7.18
CA ALA A 123 7.57 3.65 -7.51
C ALA A 123 6.08 3.27 -7.58
N SER A 124 5.59 2.54 -6.58
CA SER A 124 4.21 2.07 -6.53
C SER A 124 3.45 2.57 -5.31
N TRP A 125 2.15 2.78 -5.49
CA TRP A 125 1.19 3.00 -4.41
C TRP A 125 0.32 1.76 -4.27
N ASN A 126 0.25 1.22 -3.06
CA ASN A 126 -0.35 -0.08 -2.79
C ASN A 126 -1.45 0.04 -1.73
N VAL A 127 -2.52 -0.72 -1.94
CA VAL A 127 -3.60 -0.91 -0.98
C VAL A 127 -3.80 -2.39 -0.77
N ILE A 128 -3.57 -2.85 0.45
CA ILE A 128 -3.68 -4.26 0.82
C ILE A 128 -4.83 -4.37 1.81
N ARG A 129 -5.87 -5.10 1.44
CA ARG A 129 -7.09 -5.24 2.22
C ARG A 129 -7.19 -6.62 2.84
N LEU A 130 -7.51 -6.61 4.11
CA LEU A 130 -7.74 -7.82 4.90
C LEU A 130 -9.13 -7.74 5.55
N LYS A 131 -9.73 -8.88 5.79
CA LYS A 131 -10.99 -9.01 6.50
C LYS A 131 -10.91 -10.14 7.49
N LYS A 132 -11.52 -9.95 8.66
CA LYS A 132 -11.61 -10.99 9.66
C LYS A 132 -12.52 -12.12 9.15
N GLN A 133 -12.01 -13.33 9.19
CA GLN A 133 -12.78 -14.52 8.89
C GLN A 133 -13.51 -15.01 10.15
N LYS A 134 -14.73 -15.36 9.94
CA LYS A 134 -15.58 -15.93 11.01
C LYS A 134 -15.36 -17.42 11.15
#